data_750a548fc600dd733140156cd193e018
#
_entry.id   750a548fc600dd733140156cd193e018
#
_cell.length_a   1.000
_cell.length_b   1.000
_cell.length_c   1.000
_cell.angle_alpha   90.00
_cell.angle_beta   90.00
_cell.angle_gamma   90.00
#
_symmetry.space_group_name_H-M   'P 1'
#
loop_
_entity.id
_entity.type
_entity.pdbx_description
1 polymer ?
#
loop_
_entity_poly.entity_id
_entity_poly.type
_entity_poly.pdbx_seq_one_letter_code
_entity_poly.pdbx_strand_id
1 'polypeptide(L)'
;DGSRAFRFIKGPIFTSLLMADEINRASPRTQSALLQAMQEKHVTIAGVRYDLPAPFHVLATQNPIEQEGTYPLPEAQLDRFLLKIDVSYPDADTERKILIETTGGEEQAVETALNPLGLQQLQALVREMPVGEKVLDAILQIVREARPEQSSDDRVRRFIDWGPSPRAGQALMLASRARALLRGRLAPSIEDVEALAEP
;
A
#
# COMPACT_ATOMS: atom_id res chain seq x y z
N ASP A 1 -27.09 11.95 -40.67
CA ASP A 1 -25.66 12.03 -40.35
C ASP A 1 -25.30 11.01 -39.29
N GLY A 2 -24.67 9.91 -39.70
CA GLY A 2 -24.22 8.85 -38.79
C GLY A 2 -22.85 9.18 -38.15
N SER A 3 -22.76 10.25 -37.39
CA SER A 3 -21.52 10.59 -36.68
C SER A 3 -21.29 9.55 -35.56
N ARG A 4 -20.23 8.73 -35.68
CA ARG A 4 -19.79 7.82 -34.65
C ARG A 4 -19.07 8.64 -33.56
N ALA A 5 -19.70 8.76 -32.38
CA ALA A 5 -19.05 9.38 -31.23
C ALA A 5 -18.50 8.29 -30.30
N PHE A 6 -17.26 8.46 -29.84
CA PHE A 6 -16.70 7.62 -28.79
C PHE A 6 -17.35 7.97 -27.46
N ARG A 7 -17.93 6.97 -26.80
CA ARG A 7 -18.45 7.10 -25.44
C ARG A 7 -17.48 6.47 -24.46
N PHE A 8 -17.01 7.26 -23.51
CA PHE A 8 -16.21 6.74 -22.40
C PHE A 8 -17.10 5.97 -21.41
N ILE A 9 -16.72 4.75 -21.08
CA ILE A 9 -17.35 3.93 -20.05
C ILE A 9 -16.32 3.73 -18.94
N LYS A 10 -16.69 4.08 -17.70
CA LYS A 10 -15.84 3.92 -16.52
C LYS A 10 -15.54 2.44 -16.30
N GLY A 11 -14.25 2.11 -16.26
CA GLY A 11 -13.74 0.76 -15.94
C GLY A 11 -13.55 0.54 -14.42
N PRO A 12 -13.01 -0.62 -14.02
CA PRO A 12 -12.86 -1.02 -12.61
C PRO A 12 -12.03 -0.06 -11.73
N ILE A 13 -11.17 0.76 -12.32
CA ILE A 13 -10.36 1.74 -11.57
C ILE A 13 -11.21 2.82 -10.88
N PHE A 14 -12.45 3.04 -11.32
CA PHE A 14 -13.36 4.01 -10.71
C PHE A 14 -14.07 3.43 -9.48
N THR A 15 -13.25 3.03 -8.48
CA THR A 15 -13.69 2.48 -7.19
C THR A 15 -12.89 3.10 -6.05
N SER A 16 -13.38 3.01 -4.82
CA SER A 16 -12.64 3.48 -3.63
C SER A 16 -11.54 2.53 -3.20
N LEU A 17 -11.71 1.24 -3.43
CA LEU A 17 -10.72 0.19 -3.16
C LEU A 17 -10.57 -0.68 -4.39
N LEU A 18 -9.39 -0.69 -4.96
CA LEU A 18 -9.02 -1.49 -6.13
C LEU A 18 -8.10 -2.63 -5.71
N MET A 19 -8.47 -3.87 -6.05
CA MET A 19 -7.56 -5.00 -6.00
C MET A 19 -6.90 -5.15 -7.38
N ALA A 20 -5.58 -5.00 -7.43
CA ALA A 20 -4.76 -5.24 -8.61
C ALA A 20 -4.00 -6.56 -8.42
N ASP A 21 -4.68 -7.66 -8.76
CA ASP A 21 -4.13 -8.99 -8.58
C ASP A 21 -3.03 -9.27 -9.60
N GLU A 22 -1.92 -9.88 -9.15
CA GLU A 22 -0.75 -10.23 -9.94
C GLU A 22 -0.23 -9.06 -10.81
N ILE A 23 0.00 -7.90 -10.18
CA ILE A 23 0.44 -6.68 -10.89
C ILE A 23 1.73 -6.90 -11.70
N ASN A 24 2.57 -7.85 -11.29
CA ASN A 24 3.78 -8.23 -12.02
C ASN A 24 3.50 -8.92 -13.36
N ARG A 25 2.28 -9.38 -13.65
CA ARG A 25 1.85 -9.87 -14.96
C ARG A 25 1.35 -8.76 -15.89
N ALA A 26 1.04 -7.60 -15.35
CA ALA A 26 0.64 -6.45 -16.15
C ALA A 26 1.84 -5.87 -16.92
N SER A 27 1.60 -5.37 -18.15
CA SER A 27 2.65 -4.70 -18.91
C SER A 27 3.25 -3.50 -18.15
N PRO A 28 4.52 -3.13 -18.36
CA PRO A 28 5.13 -1.97 -17.71
C PRO A 28 4.34 -0.66 -17.91
N ARG A 29 3.68 -0.53 -19.05
CA ARG A 29 2.80 0.61 -19.35
C ARG A 29 1.57 0.63 -18.43
N THR A 30 0.95 -0.52 -18.22
CA THR A 30 -0.21 -0.67 -17.33
C THR A 30 0.18 -0.41 -15.88
N GLN A 31 1.31 -0.98 -15.43
CA GLN A 31 1.87 -0.73 -14.09
C GLN A 31 2.10 0.77 -13.87
N SER A 32 2.77 1.45 -14.81
CA SER A 32 3.03 2.88 -14.72
C SER A 32 1.76 3.71 -14.68
N ALA A 33 0.75 3.36 -15.47
CA ALA A 33 -0.54 4.06 -15.47
C ALA A 33 -1.28 3.89 -14.13
N LEU A 34 -1.26 2.70 -13.54
CA LEU A 34 -1.86 2.45 -12.22
C LEU A 34 -1.13 3.24 -11.13
N LEU A 35 0.20 3.21 -11.12
CA LEU A 35 1.01 3.95 -10.15
C LEU A 35 0.83 5.47 -10.26
N GLN A 36 0.67 5.98 -11.48
CA GLN A 36 0.31 7.39 -11.69
C GLN A 36 -1.07 7.69 -11.10
N ALA A 37 -2.07 6.88 -11.39
CA ALA A 37 -3.42 7.04 -10.85
C ALA A 37 -3.44 7.00 -9.31
N MET A 38 -2.61 6.15 -8.68
CA MET A 38 -2.44 6.11 -7.22
C MET A 38 -1.93 7.43 -6.65
N GLN A 39 -1.04 8.13 -7.36
CA GLN A 39 -0.45 9.39 -6.90
C GLN A 39 -1.35 10.59 -7.19
N GLU A 40 -1.84 10.68 -8.43
CA GLU A 40 -2.55 11.84 -8.92
C GLU A 40 -4.05 11.81 -8.60
N LYS A 41 -4.59 10.63 -8.20
CA LYS A 41 -6.01 10.41 -7.91
C LYS A 41 -6.94 10.75 -9.08
N HIS A 42 -6.41 10.69 -10.30
CA HIS A 42 -7.16 10.84 -11.54
C HIS A 42 -6.53 10.02 -12.66
N VAL A 43 -7.28 9.81 -13.72
CA VAL A 43 -6.79 9.25 -14.99
C VAL A 43 -7.09 10.22 -16.13
N THR A 44 -6.20 10.24 -17.14
CA THR A 44 -6.39 11.05 -18.34
C THR A 44 -6.64 10.14 -19.54
N ILE A 45 -7.77 10.28 -20.19
CA ILE A 45 -8.18 9.45 -21.33
C ILE A 45 -8.53 10.37 -22.49
N ALA A 46 -7.85 10.20 -23.61
CA ALA A 46 -8.02 11.05 -24.80
C ALA A 46 -7.94 12.56 -24.51
N GLY A 47 -7.04 12.97 -23.60
CA GLY A 47 -6.85 14.36 -23.20
C GLY A 47 -7.86 14.89 -22.16
N VAL A 48 -8.83 14.08 -21.75
CA VAL A 48 -9.83 14.44 -20.74
C VAL A 48 -9.45 13.82 -19.39
N ARG A 49 -9.41 14.65 -18.34
CA ARG A 49 -9.19 14.23 -16.95
C ARG A 49 -10.46 13.67 -16.33
N TYR A 50 -10.33 12.54 -15.66
CA TYR A 50 -11.39 11.89 -14.87
C TYR A 50 -10.88 11.63 -13.46
N ASP A 51 -11.44 12.32 -12.48
CA ASP A 51 -11.07 12.12 -11.08
C ASP A 51 -11.58 10.75 -10.57
N LEU A 52 -10.76 10.11 -9.75
CA LEU A 52 -11.10 8.85 -9.09
C LEU A 52 -11.90 9.13 -7.81
N PRO A 53 -12.73 8.18 -7.35
CA PRO A 53 -13.44 8.32 -6.09
C PRO A 53 -12.49 8.57 -4.92
N ALA A 54 -12.90 9.36 -3.94
CA ALA A 54 -12.17 9.53 -2.69
C ALA A 54 -12.91 8.81 -1.54
N PRO A 55 -12.21 8.04 -0.70
CA PRO A 55 -10.78 7.70 -0.77
C PRO A 55 -10.47 6.71 -1.90
N PHE A 56 -9.30 6.79 -2.51
CA PHE A 56 -8.84 5.82 -3.50
C PHE A 56 -7.61 5.07 -2.98
N HIS A 57 -7.74 3.76 -2.81
CA HIS A 57 -6.69 2.85 -2.36
C HIS A 57 -6.51 1.69 -3.32
N VAL A 58 -5.28 1.21 -3.43
CA VAL A 58 -4.93 0.04 -4.24
C VAL A 58 -4.26 -0.99 -3.34
N LEU A 59 -4.77 -2.21 -3.36
CA LEU A 59 -4.11 -3.41 -2.89
C LEU A 59 -3.58 -4.13 -4.12
N ALA A 60 -2.27 -4.32 -4.20
CA ALA A 60 -1.64 -5.03 -5.30
C ALA A 60 -1.01 -6.32 -4.78
N THR A 61 -1.20 -7.43 -5.48
CA THR A 61 -0.51 -8.68 -5.18
C THR A 61 0.60 -8.94 -6.18
N GLN A 62 1.62 -9.66 -5.75
CA GLN A 62 2.65 -10.23 -6.60
C GLN A 62 2.82 -11.70 -6.25
N ASN A 63 2.91 -12.55 -7.24
CA ASN A 63 3.27 -13.95 -7.06
C ASN A 63 4.76 -14.11 -7.39
N PRO A 64 5.65 -14.31 -6.39
CA PRO A 64 7.09 -14.41 -6.62
C PRO A 64 7.52 -15.73 -7.28
N ILE A 65 6.67 -16.76 -7.25
CA ILE A 65 7.00 -18.09 -7.74
C ILE A 65 7.02 -18.14 -9.27
N GLU A 66 6.14 -17.37 -9.91
CA GLU A 66 6.02 -17.33 -11.36
C GLU A 66 6.93 -16.24 -11.95
N GLN A 67 8.01 -16.69 -12.60
CA GLN A 67 8.95 -15.77 -13.29
C GLN A 67 8.65 -15.59 -14.76
N GLU A 68 8.06 -16.60 -15.41
CA GLU A 68 7.79 -16.58 -16.84
C GLU A 68 6.58 -15.68 -17.17
N GLY A 69 6.77 -14.76 -18.11
CA GLY A 69 5.72 -13.81 -18.51
C GLY A 69 5.44 -12.69 -17.50
N THR A 70 6.35 -12.46 -16.55
CA THR A 70 6.21 -11.39 -15.56
C THR A 70 7.14 -10.20 -15.83
N TYR A 71 6.73 -9.02 -15.35
CA TYR A 71 7.50 -7.79 -15.37
C TYR A 71 7.65 -7.29 -13.93
N PRO A 72 8.81 -7.53 -13.28
CA PRO A 72 9.01 -7.08 -11.91
C PRO A 72 8.90 -5.56 -11.84
N LEU A 73 8.28 -5.08 -10.76
CA LEU A 73 8.21 -3.65 -10.50
C LEU A 73 9.61 -3.15 -10.10
N PRO A 74 10.13 -2.11 -10.76
CA PRO A 74 11.37 -1.47 -10.31
C PRO A 74 11.26 -0.93 -8.89
N GLU A 75 12.37 -0.92 -8.13
CA GLU A 75 12.47 -0.44 -6.76
C GLU A 75 11.81 0.94 -6.55
N ALA A 76 12.09 1.90 -7.46
CA ALA A 76 11.50 3.24 -7.43
C ALA A 76 9.97 3.26 -7.60
N GLN A 77 9.37 2.17 -8.08
CA GLN A 77 7.93 2.00 -8.20
C GLN A 77 7.34 1.33 -6.97
N LEU A 78 8.06 0.39 -6.37
CA LEU A 78 7.69 -0.22 -5.09
C LEU A 78 7.59 0.82 -3.98
N ASP A 79 8.46 1.81 -3.97
CA ASP A 79 8.48 2.93 -3.03
C ASP A 79 7.20 3.81 -3.04
N ARG A 80 6.27 3.56 -3.95
CA ARG A 80 4.96 4.23 -4.00
C ARG A 80 3.89 3.53 -3.18
N PHE A 81 4.13 2.31 -2.74
CA PHE A 81 3.26 1.59 -1.83
C PHE A 81 3.57 1.97 -0.39
N LEU A 82 2.52 2.08 0.42
CA LEU A 82 2.65 2.46 1.82
C LEU A 82 3.29 1.35 2.65
N LEU A 83 2.92 0.11 2.38
CA LEU A 83 3.36 -1.08 3.09
C LEU A 83 3.56 -2.22 2.08
N LYS A 84 4.52 -3.08 2.37
CA LYS A 84 4.65 -4.42 1.79
C LYS A 84 4.23 -5.42 2.87
N ILE A 85 3.45 -6.42 2.50
CA ILE A 85 3.00 -7.48 3.40
C ILE A 85 3.43 -8.81 2.79
N ASP A 86 4.31 -9.53 3.48
CA ASP A 86 4.69 -10.87 3.09
C ASP A 86 3.67 -11.87 3.64
N VAL A 87 3.01 -12.60 2.75
CA VAL A 87 2.01 -13.60 3.12
C VAL A 87 2.64 -14.98 3.03
N SER A 88 2.90 -15.57 4.19
CA SER A 88 3.39 -16.95 4.30
C SER A 88 2.24 -17.96 4.34
N TYR A 89 2.58 -19.25 4.22
CA TYR A 89 1.59 -20.31 4.46
C TYR A 89 1.08 -20.20 5.91
N PRO A 90 -0.23 -20.40 6.13
CA PRO A 90 -0.81 -20.43 7.46
C PRO A 90 -0.32 -21.66 8.24
N ASP A 91 -0.48 -21.64 9.57
CA ASP A 91 -0.28 -22.82 10.40
C ASP A 91 -1.38 -23.87 10.19
N ALA A 92 -1.13 -25.11 10.65
CA ALA A 92 -2.04 -26.23 10.43
C ALA A 92 -3.47 -26.00 11.02
N ASP A 93 -3.60 -25.27 12.12
CA ASP A 93 -4.89 -24.98 12.73
C ASP A 93 -5.67 -23.96 11.88
N THR A 94 -4.98 -22.97 11.34
CA THR A 94 -5.55 -21.99 10.41
C THR A 94 -5.91 -22.63 9.07
N GLU A 95 -5.06 -23.50 8.51
CA GLU A 95 -5.40 -24.28 7.30
C GLU A 95 -6.65 -25.13 7.50
N ARG A 96 -6.77 -25.80 8.66
CA ARG A 96 -7.96 -26.57 9.00
C ARG A 96 -9.24 -25.73 9.02
N LYS A 97 -9.17 -24.50 9.58
CA LYS A 97 -10.31 -23.57 9.56
C LYS A 97 -10.67 -23.14 8.15
N ILE A 98 -9.68 -22.80 7.33
CA ILE A 98 -9.86 -22.45 5.92
C ILE A 98 -10.59 -23.58 5.19
N LEU A 99 -10.13 -24.83 5.33
CA LEU A 99 -10.77 -25.98 4.68
C LEU A 99 -12.24 -26.12 5.10
N ILE A 100 -12.58 -25.94 6.36
CA ILE A 100 -13.96 -26.07 6.86
C ILE A 100 -14.83 -24.92 6.35
N GLU A 101 -14.34 -23.69 6.48
CA GLU A 101 -15.12 -22.48 6.23
C GLU A 101 -15.31 -22.21 4.73
N THR A 102 -14.30 -22.50 3.90
CA THR A 102 -14.35 -22.21 2.46
C THR A 102 -14.97 -23.30 1.61
N THR A 103 -15.04 -24.54 2.12
CA THR A 103 -15.70 -25.66 1.43
C THR A 103 -17.11 -25.96 1.96
N GLY A 104 -17.54 -25.26 3.02
CA GLY A 104 -18.91 -25.29 3.53
C GLY A 104 -19.85 -24.46 2.65
N GLY A 105 -21.14 -24.78 2.71
CA GLY A 105 -22.17 -24.11 1.88
C GLY A 105 -22.69 -22.77 2.44
N GLU A 106 -22.16 -22.24 3.53
CA GLU A 106 -22.60 -20.97 4.12
C GLU A 106 -21.64 -19.84 3.75
N GLU A 107 -22.09 -18.91 2.90
CA GLU A 107 -21.42 -17.62 2.70
C GLU A 107 -21.68 -16.73 3.91
N GLN A 108 -20.64 -16.35 4.63
CA GLN A 108 -20.76 -15.35 5.70
C GLN A 108 -21.02 -13.97 5.07
N ALA A 109 -22.17 -13.39 5.39
CA ALA A 109 -22.47 -12.02 4.99
C ALA A 109 -21.52 -11.04 5.73
N VAL A 110 -20.77 -10.24 4.97
CA VAL A 110 -19.92 -9.19 5.54
C VAL A 110 -20.72 -7.91 5.68
N GLU A 111 -20.85 -7.42 6.92
CA GLU A 111 -21.50 -6.15 7.18
C GLU A 111 -20.54 -4.97 6.89
N THR A 112 -21.11 -3.86 6.39
CA THR A 112 -20.34 -2.64 6.16
C THR A 112 -19.98 -1.96 7.47
N ALA A 113 -18.71 -2.01 7.89
CA ALA A 113 -18.22 -1.39 9.11
C ALA A 113 -18.03 0.13 8.99
N LEU A 114 -17.61 0.63 7.83
CA LEU A 114 -17.35 2.06 7.57
C LEU A 114 -17.83 2.45 6.17
N ASN A 115 -18.41 3.65 6.08
CA ASN A 115 -18.67 4.27 4.79
C ASN A 115 -17.45 5.10 4.30
N PRO A 116 -17.37 5.50 3.02
CA PRO A 116 -16.24 6.26 2.48
C PRO A 116 -15.96 7.57 3.22
N LEU A 117 -16.99 8.28 3.70
CA LEU A 117 -16.85 9.54 4.43
C LEU A 117 -16.21 9.29 5.81
N GLY A 118 -16.65 8.28 6.55
CA GLY A 118 -16.05 7.90 7.83
C GLY A 118 -14.57 7.53 7.69
N LEU A 119 -14.21 6.80 6.61
CA LEU A 119 -12.81 6.48 6.33
C LEU A 119 -11.98 7.74 6.05
N GLN A 120 -12.51 8.71 5.29
CA GLN A 120 -11.82 9.99 5.06
C GLN A 120 -11.61 10.78 6.35
N GLN A 121 -12.60 10.79 7.24
CA GLN A 121 -12.49 11.45 8.56
C GLN A 121 -11.40 10.81 9.42
N LEU A 122 -11.32 9.47 9.45
CA LEU A 122 -10.24 8.76 10.15
C LEU A 122 -8.86 9.05 9.54
N GLN A 123 -8.76 9.12 8.22
CA GLN A 123 -7.52 9.49 7.54
C GLN A 123 -7.08 10.92 7.84
N ALA A 124 -8.02 11.86 7.95
CA ALA A 124 -7.73 13.23 8.37
C ALA A 124 -7.22 13.25 9.81
N LEU A 125 -7.91 12.55 10.72
CA LEU A 125 -7.51 12.44 12.12
C LEU A 125 -6.08 11.87 12.28
N VAL A 126 -5.73 10.81 11.55
CA VAL A 126 -4.37 10.24 11.55
C VAL A 126 -3.33 11.31 11.18
N ARG A 127 -3.63 12.19 10.23
CA ARG A 127 -2.69 13.24 9.80
C ARG A 127 -2.52 14.36 10.83
N GLU A 128 -3.55 14.61 11.63
CA GLU A 128 -3.56 15.63 12.69
C GLU A 128 -2.93 15.15 14.01
N MET A 129 -2.73 13.83 14.16
CA MET A 129 -2.15 13.28 15.39
C MET A 129 -0.75 13.85 15.65
N PRO A 130 -0.47 14.34 16.88
CA PRO A 130 0.84 14.84 17.26
C PRO A 130 1.88 13.70 17.27
N VAL A 131 3.15 14.06 17.03
CA VAL A 131 4.28 13.15 17.09
C VAL A 131 5.35 13.75 17.97
N GLY A 132 5.85 12.95 18.94
CA GLY A 132 6.96 13.38 19.79
C GLY A 132 8.31 13.30 19.05
N GLU A 133 9.23 14.19 19.41
CA GLU A 133 10.60 14.26 18.82
C GLU A 133 11.31 12.90 18.81
N LYS A 134 11.20 12.11 19.88
CA LYS A 134 11.82 10.78 19.95
C LYS A 134 11.34 9.82 18.87
N VAL A 135 10.07 9.89 18.52
CA VAL A 135 9.48 9.06 17.44
C VAL A 135 9.99 9.55 16.09
N LEU A 136 10.04 10.86 15.89
CA LEU A 136 10.60 11.45 14.68
C LEU A 136 12.06 11.05 14.47
N ASP A 137 12.87 11.18 15.53
CA ASP A 137 14.29 10.79 15.51
C ASP A 137 14.48 9.30 15.23
N ALA A 138 13.65 8.43 15.83
CA ALA A 138 13.69 6.99 15.58
C ALA A 138 13.39 6.66 14.09
N ILE A 139 12.35 7.27 13.51
CA ILE A 139 12.06 7.09 12.08
C ILE A 139 13.21 7.58 11.20
N LEU A 140 13.77 8.75 11.50
CA LEU A 140 14.90 9.30 10.75
C LEU A 140 16.13 8.40 10.86
N GLN A 141 16.42 7.87 12.05
CA GLN A 141 17.52 6.96 12.28
C GLN A 141 17.34 5.67 11.47
N ILE A 142 16.19 5.01 11.53
CA ILE A 142 15.91 3.77 10.79
C ILE A 142 16.11 4.01 9.28
N VAL A 143 15.50 5.05 8.72
CA VAL A 143 15.58 5.35 7.29
C VAL A 143 17.00 5.69 6.85
N ARG A 144 17.78 6.40 7.68
CA ARG A 144 19.17 6.78 7.37
C ARG A 144 20.11 5.62 7.50
N GLU A 145 19.98 4.81 8.56
CA GLU A 145 20.81 3.61 8.77
C GLU A 145 20.56 2.52 7.72
N ALA A 146 19.39 2.50 7.07
CA ALA A 146 19.12 1.61 5.94
C ALA A 146 19.74 2.09 4.61
N ARG A 147 20.37 3.27 4.55
CA ARG A 147 21.05 3.80 3.35
C ARG A 147 22.53 3.49 3.39
N PRO A 148 23.11 2.80 2.38
CA PRO A 148 24.52 2.42 2.38
C PRO A 148 25.49 3.58 2.67
N GLU A 149 25.25 4.75 2.09
CA GLU A 149 26.12 5.93 2.24
C GLU A 149 26.04 6.59 3.62
N GLN A 150 25.02 6.27 4.41
CA GLN A 150 24.71 6.90 5.69
C GLN A 150 24.75 5.93 6.87
N SER A 151 24.81 4.64 6.58
CA SER A 151 24.76 3.57 7.59
C SER A 151 26.05 3.45 8.38
N SER A 152 25.92 3.19 9.68
CA SER A 152 27.00 2.76 10.55
C SER A 152 27.27 1.24 10.48
N ASP A 153 26.33 0.45 9.95
CA ASP A 153 26.45 -1.01 9.84
C ASP A 153 27.17 -1.41 8.54
N ASP A 154 28.29 -2.16 8.69
CA ASP A 154 29.05 -2.68 7.56
C ASP A 154 28.26 -3.62 6.66
N ARG A 155 27.27 -4.34 7.21
CA ARG A 155 26.41 -5.25 6.43
C ARG A 155 25.52 -4.45 5.48
N VAL A 156 24.97 -3.34 5.93
CA VAL A 156 24.16 -2.46 5.07
C VAL A 156 25.03 -1.91 3.94
N ARG A 157 26.21 -1.37 4.25
CA ARG A 157 27.16 -0.85 3.25
C ARG A 157 27.61 -1.89 2.23
N ARG A 158 27.69 -3.15 2.64
CA ARG A 158 28.21 -4.24 1.79
C ARG A 158 27.13 -4.94 0.96
N PHE A 159 25.91 -5.07 1.48
CA PHE A 159 24.90 -5.93 0.89
C PHE A 159 23.65 -5.19 0.37
N ILE A 160 23.52 -3.91 0.68
CA ILE A 160 22.40 -3.10 0.21
C ILE A 160 22.89 -2.17 -0.90
N ASP A 161 22.32 -2.31 -2.08
CA ASP A 161 22.64 -1.43 -3.22
C ASP A 161 21.81 -0.13 -3.21
N TRP A 162 20.57 -0.19 -2.71
CA TRP A 162 19.63 0.93 -2.69
C TRP A 162 18.99 1.09 -1.32
N GLY A 163 19.18 2.24 -0.71
CA GLY A 163 18.50 2.58 0.53
C GLY A 163 17.11 3.18 0.31
N PRO A 164 16.28 3.19 1.36
CA PRO A 164 14.93 3.73 1.29
C PRO A 164 14.93 5.24 0.99
N SER A 165 13.93 5.69 0.20
CA SER A 165 13.74 7.11 -0.08
C SER A 165 13.09 7.84 1.12
N PRO A 166 12.98 9.17 1.10
CA PRO A 166 12.22 9.92 2.11
C PRO A 166 10.76 9.47 2.24
N ARG A 167 10.19 8.81 1.22
CA ARG A 167 8.83 8.26 1.28
C ARG A 167 8.69 7.15 2.31
N ALA A 168 9.71 6.34 2.53
CA ALA A 168 9.70 5.33 3.58
C ALA A 168 9.50 5.97 4.97
N GLY A 169 10.18 7.09 5.25
CA GLY A 169 9.94 7.86 6.48
C GLY A 169 8.53 8.43 6.58
N GLN A 170 7.97 8.91 5.47
CA GLN A 170 6.59 9.36 5.42
C GLN A 170 5.59 8.21 5.65
N ALA A 171 5.86 7.04 5.07
CA ALA A 171 5.07 5.84 5.25
C ALA A 171 5.08 5.37 6.71
N LEU A 172 6.27 5.23 7.31
CA LEU A 172 6.42 4.88 8.73
C LEU A 172 5.70 5.88 9.64
N MET A 173 5.80 7.17 9.37
CA MET A 173 5.12 8.20 10.15
C MET A 173 3.60 8.05 10.10
N LEU A 174 3.03 7.88 8.90
CA LEU A 174 1.58 7.71 8.73
C LEU A 174 1.09 6.39 9.31
N ALA A 175 1.80 5.30 9.06
CA ALA A 175 1.44 3.97 9.55
C ALA A 175 1.54 3.89 11.08
N SER A 176 2.58 4.48 11.70
CA SER A 176 2.72 4.54 13.16
C SER A 176 1.59 5.33 13.83
N ARG A 177 1.18 6.46 13.24
CA ARG A 177 0.00 7.20 13.71
C ARG A 177 -1.28 6.37 13.60
N ALA A 178 -1.51 5.73 12.45
CA ALA A 178 -2.67 4.88 12.23
C ALA A 178 -2.70 3.71 13.23
N ARG A 179 -1.55 3.05 13.46
CA ARG A 179 -1.43 1.96 14.43
C ARG A 179 -1.73 2.43 15.85
N ALA A 180 -1.23 3.58 16.26
CA ALA A 180 -1.53 4.16 17.57
C ALA A 180 -3.04 4.44 17.72
N LEU A 181 -3.68 5.02 16.70
CA LEU A 181 -5.11 5.31 16.71
C LEU A 181 -5.94 4.02 16.81
N LEU A 182 -5.60 2.98 16.04
CA LEU A 182 -6.26 1.67 16.11
C LEU A 182 -6.13 1.00 17.50
N ARG A 183 -5.12 1.38 18.27
CA ARG A 183 -4.90 0.94 19.65
C ARG A 183 -5.44 1.92 20.70
N GLY A 184 -6.27 2.88 20.28
CA GLY A 184 -6.90 3.86 21.18
C GLY A 184 -5.95 4.91 21.75
N ARG A 185 -4.76 5.13 21.11
CA ARG A 185 -3.79 6.13 21.55
C ARG A 185 -3.83 7.34 20.63
N LEU A 186 -3.59 8.52 21.19
CA LEU A 186 -3.62 9.79 20.45
C LEU A 186 -2.26 10.26 19.92
N ALA A 187 -1.20 9.49 20.16
CA ALA A 187 0.13 9.73 19.66
C ALA A 187 0.87 8.39 19.43
N PRO A 188 1.72 8.28 18.41
CA PRO A 188 2.54 7.09 18.19
C PRO A 188 3.68 7.01 19.21
N SER A 189 4.15 5.78 19.43
CA SER A 189 5.32 5.44 20.24
C SER A 189 6.42 4.82 19.38
N ILE A 190 7.61 4.62 19.97
CA ILE A 190 8.72 3.90 19.31
C ILE A 190 8.31 2.47 18.97
N GLU A 191 7.54 1.79 19.84
CA GLU A 191 7.01 0.46 19.59
C GLU A 191 6.12 0.39 18.32
N ASP A 192 5.42 1.49 17.97
CA ASP A 192 4.65 1.53 16.74
C ASP A 192 5.55 1.59 15.51
N VAL A 193 6.67 2.30 15.62
CA VAL A 193 7.67 2.38 14.56
C VAL A 193 8.38 1.03 14.37
N GLU A 194 8.83 0.42 15.47
CA GLU A 194 9.51 -0.89 15.46
C GLU A 194 8.62 -1.98 14.84
N ALA A 195 7.35 -2.02 15.25
CA ALA A 195 6.41 -3.01 14.74
C ALA A 195 6.04 -2.85 13.25
N LEU A 196 6.45 -1.75 12.60
CA LEU A 196 6.19 -1.44 11.20
C LEU A 196 7.48 -1.33 10.38
N ALA A 197 8.64 -1.41 11.03
CA ALA A 197 9.95 -1.40 10.38
C ALA A 197 10.29 -2.76 9.77
N GLU A 198 9.72 -3.83 10.31
CA GLU A 198 9.72 -5.16 9.74
C GLU A 198 8.36 -5.39 9.06
N PRO A 199 8.33 -5.60 7.75
CA PRO A 199 7.10 -5.88 7.00
C PRO A 199 6.52 -7.26 7.29
#